data_57c849c50efae496db956bf44b7187c9
#
_entry.id   57c849c50efae496db956bf44b7187c9
#
_cell.length_a   1.000
_cell.length_b   1.000
_cell.length_c   1.000
_cell.angle_alpha   90.00
_cell.angle_beta   90.00
_cell.angle_gamma   90.00
#
_symmetry.space_group_name_H-M   'P 1'
#
loop_
_entity.id
_entity.type
_entity.pdbx_description
1 polymer ?
#
loop_
_entity_poly.entity_id
_entity_poly.type
_entity_poly.pdbx_seq_one_letter_code
_entity_poly.pdbx_strand_id
1 'polypeptide(L)'
;EFLDIIREIVGQGLVDIMLMSAYVNEQLAIKEGLFAHHAVTPAARANDATDIWAIRHGCYSQEPSQPFRSASIDHIQCGQAACDPSQEPVPGADLGLYSMTFVNELEHDKRSLEAFATFRQEAERKRFRYFLEVFDPNVETGIPPEKLGEFINDNIIRSLAGVTDAGRPLFLKIAYHGPQAMEELAQYDPNVIVGILGGSAGTTYDAFRLIHDAQKYGARVALFGRKINNA
;
A
#
# COMPACT_ATOMS: atom_id res chain seq x y z
N GLU A 1 8.20 -5.13 -22.45
CA GLU A 1 7.04 -4.21 -22.53
C GLU A 1 6.67 -3.60 -21.17
N PHE A 2 6.28 -4.39 -20.15
CA PHE A 2 5.90 -3.82 -18.83
C PHE A 2 7.06 -3.10 -18.13
N LEU A 3 8.27 -3.67 -18.16
CA LEU A 3 9.46 -3.02 -17.59
C LEU A 3 9.82 -1.73 -18.33
N ASP A 4 9.56 -1.66 -19.63
CA ASP A 4 9.85 -0.47 -20.45
C ASP A 4 8.94 0.69 -20.08
N ILE A 5 7.66 0.41 -19.80
CA ILE A 5 6.72 1.41 -19.28
C ILE A 5 7.22 2.01 -17.96
N ILE A 6 7.71 1.17 -17.05
CA ILE A 6 8.25 1.68 -15.77
C ILE A 6 9.50 2.52 -15.99
N ARG A 7 10.42 2.11 -16.89
CA ARG A 7 11.61 2.91 -17.23
C ARG A 7 11.23 4.29 -17.78
N GLU A 8 10.21 4.32 -18.65
CA GLU A 8 9.70 5.57 -19.20
C GLU A 8 9.11 6.48 -18.11
N ILE A 9 8.23 5.96 -17.24
CA ILE A 9 7.63 6.74 -16.16
C ILE A 9 8.70 7.27 -15.19
N VAL A 10 9.67 6.45 -14.81
CA VAL A 10 10.78 6.87 -13.94
C VAL A 10 11.65 7.91 -14.63
N GLY A 11 11.92 7.73 -15.94
CA GLY A 11 12.68 8.69 -16.74
C GLY A 11 12.00 10.05 -16.89
N GLN A 12 10.68 10.10 -16.89
CA GLN A 12 9.91 11.36 -16.90
C GLN A 12 10.03 12.14 -15.60
N GLY A 13 10.27 11.47 -14.46
CA GLY A 13 10.41 12.11 -13.14
C GLY A 13 9.15 12.81 -12.63
N LEU A 14 7.98 12.41 -13.10
CA LEU A 14 6.69 13.03 -12.76
C LEU A 14 6.00 12.37 -11.55
N VAL A 15 6.50 11.24 -11.11
CA VAL A 15 5.98 10.51 -9.93
C VAL A 15 7.01 10.53 -8.82
N ASP A 16 6.56 10.60 -7.58
CA ASP A 16 7.45 10.58 -6.40
C ASP A 16 7.81 9.15 -5.99
N ILE A 17 6.89 8.20 -6.18
CA ILE A 17 7.03 6.80 -5.77
C ILE A 17 6.62 5.88 -6.91
N MET A 18 7.44 4.89 -7.23
CA MET A 18 7.12 3.81 -8.16
C MET A 18 6.94 2.49 -7.39
N LEU A 19 5.69 2.03 -7.30
CA LEU A 19 5.36 0.76 -6.64
C LEU A 19 5.43 -0.41 -7.62
N MET A 20 6.19 -1.43 -7.25
CA MET A 20 6.49 -2.61 -8.06
C MET A 20 6.26 -3.91 -7.29
N SER A 21 6.23 -5.05 -7.98
CA SER A 21 6.43 -6.35 -7.31
C SER A 21 7.89 -6.52 -6.88
N ALA A 22 8.15 -7.43 -5.95
CA ALA A 22 9.53 -7.76 -5.54
C ALA A 22 10.41 -8.20 -6.73
N TYR A 23 9.84 -8.95 -7.67
CA TYR A 23 10.53 -9.36 -8.89
C TYR A 23 10.91 -8.17 -9.79
N VAL A 24 9.97 -7.25 -10.03
CA VAL A 24 10.22 -6.07 -10.87
C VAL A 24 11.23 -5.14 -10.20
N ASN A 25 11.15 -4.97 -8.88
CA ASN A 25 12.15 -4.25 -8.09
C ASN A 25 13.54 -4.88 -8.22
N GLU A 26 13.65 -6.21 -8.18
CA GLU A 26 14.94 -6.89 -8.43
C GLU A 26 15.51 -6.54 -9.82
N GLN A 27 14.69 -6.59 -10.87
CA GLN A 27 15.17 -6.31 -12.22
C GLN A 27 15.59 -4.84 -12.38
N LEU A 28 14.74 -3.89 -11.98
CA LEU A 28 14.94 -2.47 -12.27
C LEU A 28 15.78 -1.73 -11.22
N ALA A 29 15.56 -2.00 -9.93
CA ALA A 29 16.31 -1.32 -8.88
C ALA A 29 17.65 -2.01 -8.60
N ILE A 30 17.65 -3.34 -8.35
CA ILE A 30 18.85 -4.04 -7.91
C ILE A 30 19.80 -4.32 -9.08
N LYS A 31 19.32 -4.90 -10.18
CA LYS A 31 20.18 -5.31 -11.30
C LYS A 31 20.54 -4.17 -12.24
N GLU A 32 19.58 -3.31 -12.57
CA GLU A 32 19.81 -2.20 -13.51
C GLU A 32 20.25 -0.91 -12.81
N GLY A 33 19.96 -0.73 -11.51
CA GLY A 33 20.24 0.51 -10.80
C GLY A 33 19.41 1.70 -11.30
N LEU A 34 18.25 1.46 -11.88
CA LEU A 34 17.40 2.48 -12.54
C LEU A 34 17.14 3.70 -11.64
N PHE A 35 16.93 3.47 -10.35
CA PHE A 35 16.53 4.53 -9.41
C PHE A 35 17.72 5.33 -8.85
N ALA A 36 18.98 4.88 -9.06
CA ALA A 36 20.17 5.51 -8.48
C ALA A 36 20.37 6.96 -8.97
N HIS A 37 19.84 7.31 -10.14
CA HIS A 37 20.02 8.62 -10.78
C HIS A 37 18.71 9.38 -10.96
N HIS A 38 17.63 8.93 -10.34
CA HIS A 38 16.31 9.55 -10.42
C HIS A 38 15.79 9.92 -9.03
N ALA A 39 14.99 10.99 -8.95
CA ALA A 39 14.34 11.41 -7.71
C ALA A 39 13.18 10.49 -7.28
N VAL A 40 12.77 9.56 -8.15
CA VAL A 40 11.67 8.63 -7.90
C VAL A 40 12.10 7.57 -6.89
N THR A 41 11.34 7.43 -5.81
CA THR A 41 11.59 6.42 -4.78
C THR A 41 11.05 5.06 -5.21
N PRO A 42 11.87 4.00 -5.28
CA PRO A 42 11.37 2.65 -5.51
C PRO A 42 10.60 2.16 -4.29
N ALA A 43 9.46 1.53 -4.52
CA ALA A 43 8.68 0.85 -3.50
C ALA A 43 8.27 -0.54 -3.99
N ALA A 44 8.17 -1.49 -3.06
CA ALA A 44 7.75 -2.84 -3.42
C ALA A 44 6.55 -3.32 -2.60
N ARG A 45 5.73 -4.17 -3.21
CA ARG A 45 4.64 -4.83 -2.50
C ARG A 45 5.22 -5.81 -1.47
N ALA A 46 4.99 -5.55 -0.19
CA ALA A 46 5.53 -6.35 0.91
C ALA A 46 4.64 -7.52 1.31
N ASN A 47 3.35 -7.46 0.97
CA ASN A 47 2.41 -8.58 1.05
C ASN A 47 1.36 -8.48 -0.04
N ASP A 48 0.56 -9.52 -0.16
CA ASP A 48 -0.67 -9.56 -0.92
C ASP A 48 -1.83 -9.99 -0.02
N ALA A 49 -3.05 -9.88 -0.56
CA ALA A 49 -4.26 -10.44 0.03
C ALA A 49 -4.99 -11.26 -1.05
N THR A 50 -5.71 -12.29 -0.64
CA THR A 50 -6.32 -13.24 -1.57
C THR A 50 -7.34 -12.61 -2.51
N ASP A 51 -8.03 -11.55 -2.08
CA ASP A 51 -9.02 -10.80 -2.84
C ASP A 51 -8.45 -10.05 -4.05
N ILE A 52 -7.18 -9.65 -3.99
CA ILE A 52 -6.49 -8.95 -5.09
C ILE A 52 -5.58 -9.87 -5.91
N TRP A 53 -5.36 -11.09 -5.46
CA TRP A 53 -4.54 -12.08 -6.16
C TRP A 53 -5.34 -12.75 -7.28
N ALA A 54 -5.38 -12.10 -8.44
CA ALA A 54 -6.14 -12.58 -9.59
C ALA A 54 -5.43 -13.75 -10.28
N ILE A 55 -6.09 -14.89 -10.30
CA ILE A 55 -5.69 -16.06 -11.10
C ILE A 55 -6.84 -16.47 -12.03
N ARG A 56 -6.49 -17.04 -13.17
CA ARG A 56 -7.52 -17.53 -14.11
C ARG A 56 -8.38 -18.59 -13.45
N HIS A 57 -9.69 -18.44 -13.55
CA HIS A 57 -10.69 -19.35 -12.97
C HIS A 57 -10.66 -19.43 -11.43
N GLY A 58 -9.93 -18.54 -10.77
CA GLY A 58 -9.92 -18.45 -9.31
C GLY A 58 -11.19 -17.80 -8.77
N CYS A 59 -11.57 -18.19 -7.55
CA CYS A 59 -12.73 -17.63 -6.84
C CYS A 59 -12.33 -16.81 -5.60
N TYR A 60 -11.04 -16.54 -5.40
CA TYR A 60 -10.53 -15.96 -4.16
C TYR A 60 -11.09 -14.58 -3.82
N SER A 61 -11.46 -13.79 -4.84
CA SER A 61 -12.12 -12.51 -4.63
C SER A 61 -13.55 -12.60 -4.07
N GLN A 62 -14.12 -13.81 -4.04
CA GLN A 62 -15.46 -14.09 -3.50
C GLN A 62 -15.41 -14.66 -2.08
N GLU A 63 -14.22 -14.99 -1.59
CA GLU A 63 -14.00 -15.51 -0.25
C GLU A 63 -13.44 -14.40 0.65
N PRO A 64 -13.66 -14.46 1.98
CA PRO A 64 -13.08 -13.49 2.90
C PRO A 64 -11.56 -13.38 2.73
N SER A 65 -11.09 -12.16 2.56
CA SER A 65 -9.67 -11.88 2.29
C SER A 65 -8.74 -12.43 3.37
N GLN A 66 -7.61 -12.97 2.95
CA GLN A 66 -6.54 -13.42 3.83
C GLN A 66 -5.20 -12.85 3.37
N PRO A 67 -4.40 -12.29 4.28
CA PRO A 67 -3.08 -11.78 3.93
C PRO A 67 -2.10 -12.93 3.70
N PHE A 68 -1.19 -12.77 2.75
CA PHE A 68 -0.07 -13.68 2.54
C PHE A 68 1.16 -12.92 2.04
N ARG A 69 2.33 -13.56 2.12
CA ARG A 69 3.58 -13.00 1.63
C ARG A 69 4.31 -14.00 0.75
N SER A 70 4.75 -13.55 -0.42
CA SER A 70 5.59 -14.31 -1.34
C SER A 70 7.05 -13.85 -1.34
N ALA A 71 7.35 -12.69 -0.76
CA ALA A 71 8.69 -12.15 -0.62
C ALA A 71 8.95 -11.70 0.83
N SER A 72 10.17 -11.91 1.34
CA SER A 72 10.65 -11.29 2.57
C SER A 72 11.14 -9.86 2.32
N ILE A 73 11.37 -9.10 3.39
CA ILE A 73 11.98 -7.77 3.28
C ILE A 73 13.39 -7.86 2.68
N ASP A 74 14.17 -8.87 3.05
CA ASP A 74 15.51 -9.07 2.45
C ASP A 74 15.45 -9.27 0.93
N HIS A 75 14.49 -10.05 0.43
CA HIS A 75 14.32 -10.18 -1.02
C HIS A 75 13.98 -8.83 -1.69
N ILE A 76 13.24 -7.98 -1.02
CA ILE A 76 12.91 -6.64 -1.53
C ILE A 76 14.14 -5.72 -1.50
N GLN A 77 14.90 -5.72 -0.40
CA GLN A 77 16.04 -4.82 -0.20
C GLN A 77 17.26 -5.22 -1.00
N CYS A 78 17.54 -6.52 -1.15
CA CYS A 78 18.80 -6.98 -1.76
C CYS A 78 18.66 -8.17 -2.71
N GLY A 79 17.46 -8.68 -2.98
CA GLY A 79 17.25 -9.80 -3.90
C GLY A 79 17.67 -11.18 -3.36
N GLN A 80 17.95 -11.29 -2.05
CA GLN A 80 18.46 -12.50 -1.41
C GLN A 80 17.67 -12.82 -0.15
N ALA A 81 17.82 -14.03 0.39
CA ALA A 81 17.15 -14.46 1.61
C ALA A 81 17.64 -13.75 2.88
N ALA A 82 18.85 -13.20 2.83
CA ALA A 82 19.45 -12.39 3.89
C ALA A 82 20.32 -11.30 3.26
N CYS A 83 20.08 -10.05 3.64
CA CYS A 83 20.94 -8.93 3.24
C CYS A 83 22.18 -8.84 4.12
N ASP A 84 23.28 -8.35 3.54
CA ASP A 84 24.44 -7.94 4.30
C ASP A 84 24.10 -6.68 5.11
N PRO A 85 24.17 -6.72 6.46
CA PRO A 85 23.83 -5.58 7.30
C PRO A 85 24.73 -4.34 7.07
N SER A 86 25.90 -4.53 6.45
CA SER A 86 26.82 -3.44 6.13
C SER A 86 26.48 -2.71 4.82
N GLN A 87 25.59 -3.26 4.02
CA GLN A 87 25.20 -2.67 2.73
C GLN A 87 24.15 -1.58 2.94
N GLU A 88 24.60 -0.34 3.11
CA GLU A 88 23.74 0.84 3.15
C GLU A 88 24.28 1.90 2.17
N PRO A 89 23.44 2.50 1.29
CA PRO A 89 22.02 2.17 1.10
C PRO A 89 21.81 0.79 0.48
N VAL A 90 20.67 0.17 0.77
CA VAL A 90 20.29 -1.11 0.14
C VAL A 90 20.09 -0.91 -1.36
N PRO A 91 20.44 -1.90 -2.22
CA PRO A 91 20.34 -1.75 -3.67
C PRO A 91 18.89 -1.75 -4.20
N GLY A 92 17.98 -2.39 -3.49
CA GLY A 92 16.57 -2.44 -3.84
C GLY A 92 15.71 -1.41 -3.10
N ALA A 93 14.40 -1.61 -3.07
CA ALA A 93 13.50 -0.75 -2.35
C ALA A 93 13.67 -0.88 -0.83
N ASP A 94 13.71 0.25 -0.14
CA ASP A 94 13.62 0.35 1.32
C ASP A 94 12.24 0.84 1.79
N LEU A 95 11.30 0.96 0.86
CA LEU A 95 9.91 1.33 1.06
C LEU A 95 9.00 0.21 0.57
N GLY A 96 8.00 -0.15 1.35
CA GLY A 96 7.03 -1.17 0.97
C GLY A 96 5.58 -0.77 1.14
N LEU A 97 4.72 -1.44 0.40
CA LEU A 97 3.28 -1.42 0.60
C LEU A 97 2.87 -2.66 1.38
N TYR A 98 2.24 -2.47 2.53
CA TYR A 98 1.53 -3.53 3.23
C TYR A 98 0.03 -3.33 3.09
N SER A 99 -0.71 -4.36 2.68
CA SER A 99 -2.14 -4.30 2.41
C SER A 99 -2.95 -5.13 3.41
N MET A 100 -4.07 -4.58 3.85
CA MET A 100 -5.06 -5.25 4.72
C MET A 100 -6.46 -5.08 4.15
N THR A 101 -7.31 -6.08 4.37
CA THR A 101 -8.74 -6.02 4.07
C THR A 101 -9.49 -6.53 5.30
N PHE A 102 -10.37 -5.70 5.85
CA PHE A 102 -11.25 -6.09 6.95
C PHE A 102 -12.60 -6.52 6.39
N VAL A 103 -13.13 -7.62 6.90
CA VAL A 103 -14.37 -8.24 6.38
C VAL A 103 -15.49 -8.34 7.41
N ASN A 104 -15.30 -7.71 8.58
CA ASN A 104 -16.25 -7.76 9.71
C ASN A 104 -16.50 -9.19 10.22
N GLU A 105 -15.46 -10.02 10.17
CA GLU A 105 -15.49 -11.40 10.66
C GLU A 105 -14.26 -11.62 11.55
N LEU A 106 -14.51 -11.93 12.83
CA LEU A 106 -13.52 -11.89 13.90
C LEU A 106 -12.24 -12.66 13.58
N GLU A 107 -12.37 -13.90 13.13
CA GLU A 107 -11.19 -14.76 12.92
C GLU A 107 -10.33 -14.32 11.72
N HIS A 108 -10.96 -13.75 10.68
CA HIS A 108 -10.25 -13.19 9.53
C HIS A 108 -9.58 -11.87 9.88
N ASP A 109 -10.31 -10.97 10.52
CA ASP A 109 -9.79 -9.65 10.89
C ASP A 109 -8.66 -9.77 11.93
N LYS A 110 -8.82 -10.65 12.93
CA LYS A 110 -7.77 -10.96 13.90
C LYS A 110 -6.50 -11.52 13.24
N ARG A 111 -6.66 -12.46 12.29
CA ARG A 111 -5.52 -13.03 11.54
C ARG A 111 -4.79 -11.96 10.73
N SER A 112 -5.53 -11.04 10.13
CA SER A 112 -4.96 -9.91 9.40
C SER A 112 -4.15 -8.99 10.32
N LEU A 113 -4.64 -8.72 11.53
CA LEU A 113 -3.92 -7.94 12.55
C LEU A 113 -2.65 -8.65 13.04
N GLU A 114 -2.69 -9.96 13.26
CA GLU A 114 -1.54 -10.77 13.68
C GLU A 114 -0.45 -10.82 12.60
N ALA A 115 -0.86 -10.98 11.33
CA ALA A 115 0.05 -10.94 10.18
C ALA A 115 0.70 -9.55 10.03
N PHE A 116 -0.07 -8.48 10.20
CA PHE A 116 0.44 -7.11 10.20
C PHE A 116 1.42 -6.85 11.35
N ALA A 117 1.12 -7.32 12.55
CA ALA A 117 2.03 -7.19 13.69
C ALA A 117 3.37 -7.90 13.42
N THR A 118 3.34 -9.09 12.84
CA THR A 118 4.54 -9.85 12.46
C THR A 118 5.36 -9.10 11.41
N PHE A 119 4.72 -8.55 10.39
CA PHE A 119 5.37 -7.74 9.37
C PHE A 119 6.04 -6.49 9.96
N ARG A 120 5.34 -5.74 10.81
CA ARG A 120 5.89 -4.51 11.43
C ARG A 120 7.15 -4.79 12.23
N GLN A 121 7.17 -5.88 13.01
CA GLN A 121 8.34 -6.28 13.79
C GLN A 121 9.55 -6.62 12.89
N GLU A 122 9.32 -7.24 11.75
CA GLU A 122 10.37 -7.49 10.76
C GLU A 122 10.83 -6.18 10.12
N ALA A 123 9.90 -5.32 9.70
CA ALA A 123 10.18 -4.03 9.09
C ALA A 123 11.04 -3.14 10.01
N GLU A 124 10.68 -3.04 11.29
CA GLU A 124 11.44 -2.26 12.27
C GLU A 124 12.87 -2.81 12.43
N ARG A 125 13.04 -4.13 12.60
CA ARG A 125 14.38 -4.75 12.72
C ARG A 125 15.25 -4.53 11.50
N LYS A 126 14.64 -4.43 10.30
CA LYS A 126 15.35 -4.27 9.02
C LYS A 126 15.38 -2.83 8.52
N ARG A 127 14.94 -1.86 9.33
CA ARG A 127 14.84 -0.44 8.95
C ARG A 127 14.08 -0.23 7.64
N PHE A 128 13.09 -1.08 7.39
CA PHE A 128 12.27 -1.04 6.20
C PHE A 128 11.06 -0.15 6.42
N ARG A 129 10.98 0.94 5.68
CA ARG A 129 9.85 1.86 5.72
C ARG A 129 8.66 1.25 5.00
N TYR A 130 7.45 1.62 5.39
CA TYR A 130 6.26 1.14 4.70
C TYR A 130 5.11 2.13 4.77
N PHE A 131 4.17 1.97 3.87
CA PHE A 131 2.85 2.58 3.93
C PHE A 131 1.78 1.49 3.99
N LEU A 132 0.69 1.81 4.68
CA LEU A 132 -0.38 0.85 4.95
C LEU A 132 -1.57 1.11 4.02
N GLU A 133 -1.90 0.11 3.21
CA GLU A 133 -3.12 0.10 2.42
C GLU A 133 -4.21 -0.64 3.16
N VAL A 134 -5.37 -0.02 3.29
CA VAL A 134 -6.57 -0.68 3.81
C VAL A 134 -7.65 -0.63 2.74
N PHE A 135 -8.01 -1.82 2.26
CA PHE A 135 -9.06 -2.00 1.26
C PHE A 135 -10.44 -2.03 1.90
N ASP A 136 -11.43 -1.68 1.09
CA ASP A 136 -12.82 -1.98 1.41
C ASP A 136 -13.03 -3.50 1.46
N PRO A 137 -14.01 -3.96 2.25
CA PRO A 137 -14.36 -5.37 2.31
C PRO A 137 -14.65 -5.96 0.91
N ASN A 138 -14.12 -7.13 0.66
CA ASN A 138 -14.34 -7.85 -0.60
C ASN A 138 -15.53 -8.81 -0.58
N VAL A 139 -16.15 -8.97 0.58
CA VAL A 139 -17.35 -9.80 0.79
C VAL A 139 -18.42 -9.00 1.52
N GLU A 140 -19.65 -9.53 1.53
CA GLU A 140 -20.76 -8.92 2.27
C GLU A 140 -20.46 -8.90 3.78
N THR A 141 -20.52 -7.73 4.38
CA THR A 141 -20.17 -7.52 5.80
C THR A 141 -21.38 -7.25 6.70
N GLY A 142 -22.54 -7.02 6.12
CA GLY A 142 -23.73 -6.53 6.83
C GLY A 142 -23.63 -5.06 7.27
N ILE A 143 -22.56 -4.34 6.91
CA ILE A 143 -22.38 -2.93 7.22
C ILE A 143 -23.09 -2.10 6.15
N PRO A 144 -23.97 -1.14 6.53
CA PRO A 144 -24.58 -0.24 5.57
C PRO A 144 -23.53 0.55 4.79
N PRO A 145 -23.70 0.75 3.46
CA PRO A 145 -22.69 1.44 2.64
C PRO A 145 -22.30 2.83 3.15
N GLU A 146 -23.25 3.57 3.71
CA GLU A 146 -23.01 4.89 4.30
C GLU A 146 -22.21 4.87 5.61
N LYS A 147 -22.03 3.67 6.21
CA LYS A 147 -21.23 3.44 7.42
C LYS A 147 -19.87 2.82 7.13
N LEU A 148 -19.57 2.51 5.88
CA LEU A 148 -18.32 1.84 5.51
C LEU A 148 -17.10 2.69 5.86
N GLY A 149 -17.14 4.00 5.64
CA GLY A 149 -16.04 4.90 6.00
C GLY A 149 -15.73 4.91 7.50
N GLU A 150 -16.76 4.92 8.35
CA GLU A 150 -16.60 4.81 9.81
C GLU A 150 -15.97 3.47 10.20
N PHE A 151 -16.45 2.37 9.62
CA PHE A 151 -15.89 1.02 9.86
C PHE A 151 -14.41 0.94 9.47
N ILE A 152 -14.02 1.47 8.33
CA ILE A 152 -12.63 1.48 7.87
C ILE A 152 -11.77 2.35 8.80
N ASN A 153 -12.24 3.53 9.18
CA ASN A 153 -11.52 4.41 10.09
C ASN A 153 -11.28 3.74 11.45
N ASP A 154 -12.30 3.14 12.05
CA ASP A 154 -12.20 2.45 13.33
C ASP A 154 -11.19 1.29 13.28
N ASN A 155 -11.19 0.52 12.20
CA ASN A 155 -10.23 -0.57 12.01
C ASN A 155 -8.80 -0.05 11.83
N ILE A 156 -8.59 1.06 11.10
CA ILE A 156 -7.28 1.71 10.96
C ILE A 156 -6.78 2.18 12.33
N ILE A 157 -7.60 2.94 13.04
CA ILE A 157 -7.28 3.47 14.37
C ILE A 157 -6.93 2.33 15.33
N ARG A 158 -7.74 1.27 15.32
CA ARG A 158 -7.51 0.08 16.14
C ARG A 158 -6.23 -0.65 15.79
N SER A 159 -5.92 -0.76 14.50
CA SER A 159 -4.69 -1.40 14.00
C SER A 159 -3.43 -0.64 14.43
N LEU A 160 -3.52 0.68 14.56
CA LEU A 160 -2.41 1.55 14.95
C LEU A 160 -2.32 1.80 16.47
N ALA A 161 -3.31 1.42 17.25
CA ALA A 161 -3.35 1.68 18.69
C ALA A 161 -2.17 1.05 19.48
N GLY A 162 -1.58 -0.03 18.99
CA GLY A 162 -0.41 -0.68 19.58
C GLY A 162 0.90 -0.39 18.86
N VAL A 163 0.93 0.60 17.97
CA VAL A 163 2.09 0.93 17.12
C VAL A 163 2.81 2.15 17.67
N THR A 164 4.05 1.96 18.09
CA THR A 164 4.94 3.05 18.52
C THR A 164 5.55 3.76 17.32
N ASP A 165 6.20 4.90 17.52
CA ASP A 165 6.76 5.72 16.44
C ASP A 165 7.70 4.96 15.51
N ALA A 166 8.51 4.05 16.06
CA ALA A 166 9.42 3.23 15.26
C ALA A 166 8.73 2.27 14.28
N GLY A 167 7.51 1.84 14.62
CA GLY A 167 6.73 0.90 13.81
C GLY A 167 5.64 1.55 12.94
N ARG A 168 5.55 2.89 12.89
CA ARG A 168 4.46 3.59 12.18
C ARG A 168 4.60 3.52 10.66
N PRO A 169 3.48 3.38 9.94
CA PRO A 169 3.48 3.59 8.50
C PRO A 169 3.79 5.06 8.18
N LEU A 170 4.50 5.31 7.06
CA LEU A 170 4.76 6.68 6.60
C LEU A 170 3.48 7.41 6.21
N PHE A 171 2.54 6.69 5.62
CA PHE A 171 1.22 7.19 5.25
C PHE A 171 0.24 6.03 5.07
N LEU A 172 -1.03 6.37 5.03
CA LEU A 172 -2.13 5.45 4.71
C LEU A 172 -2.47 5.53 3.22
N LYS A 173 -3.02 4.44 2.68
CA LYS A 173 -3.59 4.37 1.34
C LYS A 173 -4.96 3.72 1.43
N ILE A 174 -6.02 4.51 1.26
CA ILE A 174 -7.41 4.09 1.49
C ILE A 174 -8.33 4.51 0.35
N ALA A 175 -9.52 3.92 0.27
CA ALA A 175 -10.59 4.44 -0.56
C ALA A 175 -11.14 5.76 0.02
N TYR A 176 -11.63 6.64 -0.84
CA TYR A 176 -12.27 7.89 -0.40
C TYR A 176 -13.75 7.64 -0.12
N HIS A 177 -14.14 7.66 1.13
CA HIS A 177 -15.51 7.47 1.61
C HIS A 177 -16.26 8.79 1.87
N GLY A 178 -15.87 9.85 1.20
CA GLY A 178 -16.49 11.16 1.36
C GLY A 178 -15.83 12.06 2.38
N PRO A 179 -16.33 13.31 2.50
CA PRO A 179 -15.71 14.36 3.29
C PRO A 179 -15.56 14.00 4.77
N GLN A 180 -16.64 13.53 5.36
CA GLN A 180 -16.72 13.30 6.81
C GLN A 180 -15.73 12.23 7.26
N ALA A 181 -15.68 11.07 6.61
CA ALA A 181 -14.76 10.00 6.95
C ALA A 181 -13.30 10.40 6.71
N MET A 182 -13.04 11.20 5.66
CA MET A 182 -11.68 11.69 5.39
C MET A 182 -11.22 12.69 6.46
N GLU A 183 -12.04 13.66 6.84
CA GLU A 183 -11.71 14.62 7.89
C GLU A 183 -11.50 13.95 9.25
N GLU A 184 -12.39 13.02 9.60
CA GLU A 184 -12.28 12.27 10.85
C GLU A 184 -10.92 11.56 10.96
N LEU A 185 -10.53 10.82 9.93
CA LEU A 185 -9.25 10.10 9.93
C LEU A 185 -8.05 11.05 9.91
N ALA A 186 -8.10 12.12 9.10
CA ALA A 186 -7.01 13.09 9.00
C ALA A 186 -6.82 13.92 10.28
N GLN A 187 -7.88 14.09 11.09
CA GLN A 187 -7.82 14.83 12.36
C GLN A 187 -7.49 13.94 13.57
N TYR A 188 -7.62 12.63 13.42
CA TYR A 188 -7.40 11.68 14.51
C TYR A 188 -5.97 11.75 15.07
N ASP A 189 -4.98 11.75 14.20
CA ASP A 189 -3.57 11.85 14.59
C ASP A 189 -2.80 12.69 13.56
N PRO A 190 -2.26 13.86 13.94
CA PRO A 190 -1.55 14.74 13.02
C PRO A 190 -0.26 14.12 12.45
N ASN A 191 0.22 13.02 13.03
CA ASN A 191 1.38 12.28 12.53
C ASN A 191 1.01 11.20 11.51
N VAL A 192 -0.28 10.95 11.28
CA VAL A 192 -0.78 10.02 10.26
C VAL A 192 -1.11 10.77 8.98
N ILE A 193 -0.30 10.58 7.96
CA ILE A 193 -0.56 11.14 6.63
C ILE A 193 -1.57 10.23 5.92
N VAL A 194 -2.70 10.80 5.52
CA VAL A 194 -3.73 10.08 4.78
C VAL A 194 -3.51 10.24 3.27
N GLY A 195 -3.47 9.11 2.57
CA GLY A 195 -3.43 9.03 1.13
C GLY A 195 -4.63 8.27 0.56
N ILE A 196 -4.95 8.54 -0.68
CA ILE A 196 -6.04 7.88 -1.38
C ILE A 196 -5.55 6.93 -2.47
N LEU A 197 -6.28 5.83 -2.68
CA LEU A 197 -6.13 4.97 -3.83
C LEU A 197 -6.99 5.47 -5.00
N GLY A 198 -6.46 5.36 -6.23
CA GLY A 198 -7.17 5.81 -7.43
C GLY A 198 -8.26 4.87 -7.91
N GLY A 199 -8.26 3.62 -7.44
CA GLY A 199 -9.26 2.62 -7.79
C GLY A 199 -9.49 2.48 -9.29
N SER A 200 -10.76 2.33 -9.66
CA SER A 200 -11.27 2.31 -11.03
C SER A 200 -11.86 3.68 -11.44
N ALA A 201 -11.35 4.77 -10.88
CA ALA A 201 -11.84 6.12 -11.20
C ALA A 201 -12.01 6.29 -12.72
N GLY A 202 -13.24 6.49 -13.17
CA GLY A 202 -13.69 6.44 -14.56
C GLY A 202 -12.85 7.27 -15.54
N THR A 203 -13.22 8.50 -15.81
CA THR A 203 -12.48 9.42 -16.70
C THR A 203 -11.30 10.08 -15.97
N THR A 204 -10.45 10.77 -16.72
CA THR A 204 -9.38 11.61 -16.14
C THR A 204 -9.95 12.74 -15.26
N TYR A 205 -11.10 13.29 -15.65
CA TYR A 205 -11.82 14.29 -14.87
C TYR A 205 -12.27 13.72 -13.51
N ASP A 206 -12.80 12.49 -13.48
CA ASP A 206 -13.20 11.84 -12.24
C ASP A 206 -12.01 11.61 -11.30
N ALA A 207 -10.84 11.25 -11.87
CA ALA A 207 -9.61 11.11 -11.10
C ALA A 207 -9.16 12.45 -10.48
N PHE A 208 -9.15 13.54 -11.25
CA PHE A 208 -8.81 14.86 -10.71
C PHE A 208 -9.81 15.36 -9.69
N ARG A 209 -11.10 15.13 -9.90
CA ARG A 209 -12.14 15.47 -8.93
C ARG A 209 -11.95 14.71 -7.62
N LEU A 210 -11.67 13.41 -7.70
CA LEU A 210 -11.38 12.58 -6.52
C LEU A 210 -10.17 13.13 -5.73
N ILE A 211 -9.07 13.47 -6.41
CA ILE A 211 -7.87 14.04 -5.78
C ILE A 211 -8.22 15.38 -5.11
N HIS A 212 -8.90 16.26 -5.83
CA HIS A 212 -9.29 17.58 -5.32
C HIS A 212 -10.16 17.46 -4.07
N ASP A 213 -11.20 16.60 -4.12
CA ASP A 213 -12.12 16.43 -3.01
C ASP A 213 -11.41 15.81 -1.80
N ALA A 214 -10.60 14.76 -2.01
CA ALA A 214 -9.85 14.15 -0.93
C ALA A 214 -8.82 15.11 -0.30
N GLN A 215 -8.11 15.89 -1.11
CA GLN A 215 -7.15 16.89 -0.62
C GLN A 215 -7.83 17.96 0.22
N LYS A 216 -9.00 18.44 -0.21
CA LYS A 216 -9.79 19.43 0.53
C LYS A 216 -10.10 18.99 1.96
N TYR A 217 -10.33 17.69 2.16
CA TYR A 217 -10.71 17.11 3.45
C TYR A 217 -9.57 16.39 4.18
N GLY A 218 -8.32 16.62 3.79
CA GLY A 218 -7.16 16.24 4.58
C GLY A 218 -6.19 15.24 3.97
N ALA A 219 -6.52 14.61 2.82
CA ALA A 219 -5.56 13.76 2.13
C ALA A 219 -4.34 14.55 1.63
N ARG A 220 -3.17 13.91 1.64
CA ARG A 220 -1.89 14.51 1.22
C ARG A 220 -1.14 13.69 0.17
N VAL A 221 -1.55 12.45 -0.04
CA VAL A 221 -0.92 11.51 -1.00
C VAL A 221 -1.98 10.93 -1.91
N ALA A 222 -1.66 10.77 -3.20
CA ALA A 222 -2.52 10.13 -4.19
C ALA A 222 -1.75 9.01 -4.89
N LEU A 223 -2.28 7.78 -4.84
CA LEU A 223 -1.62 6.59 -5.38
C LEU A 223 -2.46 5.99 -6.50
N PHE A 224 -2.06 6.27 -7.73
CA PHE A 224 -2.72 5.84 -8.94
C PHE A 224 -1.80 4.87 -9.71
N GLY A 225 -2.22 3.64 -9.94
CA GLY A 225 -1.50 2.67 -10.75
C GLY A 225 -2.04 2.65 -12.19
N ARG A 226 -3.25 2.13 -12.36
CA ARG A 226 -3.84 1.91 -13.70
C ARG A 226 -3.98 3.17 -14.54
N LYS A 227 -4.27 4.32 -13.94
CA LYS A 227 -4.40 5.60 -14.66
C LYS A 227 -3.06 6.13 -15.17
N ILE A 228 -1.95 5.80 -14.51
CA ILE A 228 -0.61 6.22 -14.93
C ILE A 228 -0.06 5.21 -15.95
N ASN A 229 -0.15 3.91 -15.64
CA ASN A 229 0.44 2.87 -16.48
C ASN A 229 -0.28 2.65 -17.83
N ASN A 230 -1.53 3.08 -17.95
CA ASN A 230 -2.36 2.93 -19.14
C ASN A 230 -2.65 4.27 -19.84
N ALA A 231 -1.91 5.33 -19.50
CA ALA A 231 -2.09 6.66 -20.08
C ALA A 231 -1.43 6.75 -21.47
#